data_80193e0b75e69fd6d3d1e81081d0eae9
#
_entry.id   80193e0b75e69fd6d3d1e81081d0eae9
#
_cell.length_a   1.000
_cell.length_b   1.000
_cell.length_c   1.000
_cell.angle_alpha   90.00
_cell.angle_beta   90.00
_cell.angle_gamma   90.00
#
_symmetry.space_group_name_H-M   'P 1'
#
loop_
_entity.id
_entity.type
_entity.pdbx_description
1 polymer ?
#
loop_
_entity_poly.entity_id
_entity_poly.type
_entity_poly.pdbx_seq_one_letter_code
_entity_poly.pdbx_strand_id
1 'polypeptide(L)'
;FLANDTSLIFSAPFSDTDFSAASGGGVIEFDNGITDILTFREQLIIFTRRTIFLLAGNTIADFQVQPITRDIGAIQGDTVQEVGGDLMFLAADGFRLLSGTERNNDFGLGVVSKSIQSEALNFIAKSDSFASVVIRGKSQYRILGFNQNFTDSAALGIMGVQFAPQGGAQMAWGETRGINAYVAYSEYLGDEELVLFANDDGYVYRMESGNSFDGANIPASYTTPFMPITDPTTRKNFYKMKLFFDPEGSFDVVLSVKYDFDQLNVVQPDSIEISNVSPTGAYYGTALYGGGTFAENLKYIVDQQLVGSGFVASFKFESNSTDPPFALDAMVLEYGQYGRR
;
A
#
# COMPACT_ATOMS: atom_id res chain seq x y z
N PHE A 1 -28.28 7.17 -11.94
CA PHE A 1 -28.02 5.79 -12.38
C PHE A 1 -27.98 4.85 -11.18
N LEU A 2 -28.51 3.64 -11.36
CA LEU A 2 -28.44 2.55 -10.40
C LEU A 2 -27.94 1.30 -11.12
N ALA A 3 -27.01 0.56 -10.53
CA ALA A 3 -26.57 -0.73 -11.02
C ALA A 3 -27.30 -1.84 -10.25
N ASN A 4 -27.83 -2.82 -10.97
CA ASN A 4 -28.47 -4.01 -10.42
C ASN A 4 -28.08 -5.23 -11.26
N ASP A 5 -27.11 -6.00 -10.76
CA ASP A 5 -26.51 -7.12 -11.46
C ASP A 5 -26.05 -6.75 -12.88
N THR A 6 -26.72 -7.19 -13.93
CA THR A 6 -26.37 -6.90 -15.32
C THR A 6 -27.03 -5.64 -15.88
N SER A 7 -27.89 -4.98 -15.11
CA SER A 7 -28.72 -3.88 -15.56
C SER A 7 -28.24 -2.54 -15.01
N LEU A 8 -28.02 -1.56 -15.88
CA LEU A 8 -27.86 -0.16 -15.52
C LEU A 8 -29.20 0.57 -15.71
N ILE A 9 -29.80 0.99 -14.62
CA ILE A 9 -31.12 1.66 -14.60
C ILE A 9 -30.86 3.17 -14.50
N PHE A 10 -31.52 3.96 -15.33
CA PHE A 10 -31.44 5.41 -15.26
C PHE A 10 -32.83 6.06 -15.03
N SER A 11 -32.84 7.15 -14.29
CA SER A 11 -34.05 7.90 -13.96
C SER A 11 -34.53 8.77 -15.12
N ALA A 12 -35.77 9.18 -15.07
CA ALA A 12 -36.33 10.17 -15.99
C ALA A 12 -35.57 11.51 -15.91
N PRO A 13 -35.53 12.31 -16.99
CA PRO A 13 -34.91 13.63 -16.95
C PRO A 13 -35.48 14.50 -15.82
N PHE A 14 -34.57 15.20 -15.11
CA PHE A 14 -34.89 16.07 -13.98
C PHE A 14 -35.54 15.40 -12.76
N SER A 15 -35.45 14.06 -12.67
CA SER A 15 -35.89 13.30 -11.50
C SER A 15 -34.79 12.34 -11.06
N ASP A 16 -34.57 12.20 -9.77
CA ASP A 16 -33.67 11.23 -9.14
C ASP A 16 -34.40 10.02 -8.57
N THR A 17 -35.74 10.06 -8.55
CA THR A 17 -36.60 9.04 -7.94
C THR A 17 -37.60 8.37 -8.90
N ASP A 18 -37.84 8.95 -10.10
CA ASP A 18 -38.73 8.34 -11.11
C ASP A 18 -37.92 7.55 -12.14
N PHE A 19 -38.00 6.24 -12.08
CA PHE A 19 -37.38 5.30 -13.00
C PHE A 19 -38.37 4.69 -14.01
N SER A 20 -39.57 5.25 -14.09
CA SER A 20 -40.61 4.71 -15.00
C SER A 20 -40.31 5.03 -16.47
N ALA A 21 -40.50 4.05 -17.34
CA ALA A 21 -40.33 4.21 -18.78
C ALA A 21 -41.32 5.25 -19.37
N ALA A 22 -42.50 5.42 -18.74
CA ALA A 22 -43.51 6.41 -19.17
C ALA A 22 -43.00 7.86 -19.00
N SER A 23 -42.15 8.12 -18.01
CA SER A 23 -41.56 9.43 -17.74
C SER A 23 -40.19 9.61 -18.42
N GLY A 24 -39.70 8.58 -19.10
CA GLY A 24 -38.40 8.63 -19.80
C GLY A 24 -37.25 7.96 -19.03
N GLY A 25 -37.53 7.20 -17.97
CA GLY A 25 -36.57 6.29 -17.37
C GLY A 25 -36.33 5.08 -18.25
N GLY A 26 -35.26 4.32 -18.02
CA GLY A 26 -34.95 3.13 -18.81
C GLY A 26 -33.87 2.26 -18.21
N VAL A 27 -33.56 1.17 -18.96
CA VAL A 27 -32.59 0.15 -18.55
C VAL A 27 -31.64 -0.11 -19.72
N ILE A 28 -30.38 -0.26 -19.42
CA ILE A 28 -29.34 -0.71 -20.35
C ILE A 28 -28.82 -2.03 -19.80
N GLU A 29 -28.84 -3.09 -20.59
CA GLU A 29 -28.39 -4.42 -20.20
C GLU A 29 -26.96 -4.69 -20.67
N PHE A 30 -26.19 -5.39 -19.82
CA PHE A 30 -24.81 -5.80 -20.05
C PHE A 30 -24.69 -7.33 -20.00
N ASP A 31 -23.70 -7.87 -20.70
CA ASP A 31 -23.46 -9.31 -20.75
C ASP A 31 -22.88 -9.88 -19.44
N ASN A 32 -22.32 -9.04 -18.59
CA ASN A 32 -21.71 -9.42 -17.31
C ASN A 32 -22.21 -8.53 -16.19
N GLY A 33 -22.20 -9.06 -14.97
CA GLY A 33 -22.56 -8.29 -13.78
C GLY A 33 -21.72 -7.03 -13.61
N ILE A 34 -22.40 -5.93 -13.38
CA ILE A 34 -21.79 -4.63 -13.08
C ILE A 34 -21.18 -4.74 -11.69
N THR A 35 -19.90 -4.41 -11.57
CA THR A 35 -19.19 -4.39 -10.31
C THR A 35 -19.14 -2.99 -9.69
N ASP A 36 -19.07 -1.95 -10.54
CA ASP A 36 -19.09 -0.57 -10.13
C ASP A 36 -19.52 0.38 -11.22
N ILE A 37 -20.02 1.55 -10.81
CA ILE A 37 -20.32 2.69 -11.68
C ILE A 37 -19.79 3.97 -11.03
N LEU A 38 -19.02 4.73 -11.76
CA LEU A 38 -18.49 6.00 -11.25
C LEU A 38 -18.37 7.05 -12.34
N THR A 39 -18.42 8.30 -11.94
CA THR A 39 -18.17 9.42 -12.85
C THR A 39 -16.69 9.75 -12.83
N PHE A 40 -16.06 9.74 -14.02
CA PHE A 40 -14.68 10.12 -14.19
C PHE A 40 -14.53 11.01 -15.43
N ARG A 41 -13.92 12.18 -15.28
CA ARG A 41 -13.74 13.19 -16.34
C ARG A 41 -15.04 13.52 -17.10
N GLU A 42 -16.11 13.76 -16.34
CA GLU A 42 -17.46 14.08 -16.85
C GLU A 42 -18.13 12.95 -17.65
N GLN A 43 -17.61 11.74 -17.57
CA GLN A 43 -18.16 10.56 -18.24
C GLN A 43 -18.51 9.48 -17.22
N LEU A 44 -19.55 8.70 -17.48
CA LEU A 44 -19.88 7.55 -16.65
C LEU A 44 -19.09 6.33 -17.11
N ILE A 45 -18.26 5.82 -16.22
CA ILE A 45 -17.51 4.59 -16.41
C ILE A 45 -18.24 3.46 -15.70
N ILE A 46 -18.43 2.35 -16.40
CA ILE A 46 -19.13 1.17 -15.89
C ILE A 46 -18.14 0.01 -15.89
N PHE A 47 -17.86 -0.49 -14.71
CA PHE A 47 -17.02 -1.67 -14.54
C PHE A 47 -17.87 -2.93 -14.45
N THR A 48 -17.42 -3.95 -15.15
CA THR A 48 -17.85 -5.33 -14.94
C THR A 48 -16.64 -6.18 -14.59
N ARG A 49 -16.83 -7.46 -14.27
CA ARG A 49 -15.70 -8.34 -13.96
C ARG A 49 -14.71 -8.54 -15.12
N ARG A 50 -15.15 -8.34 -16.37
CA ARG A 50 -14.34 -8.63 -17.57
C ARG A 50 -14.31 -7.51 -18.59
N THR A 51 -15.09 -6.47 -18.42
CA THR A 51 -15.21 -5.41 -19.41
C THR A 51 -15.39 -4.08 -18.71
N ILE A 52 -14.84 -3.03 -19.27
CA ILE A 52 -15.06 -1.65 -18.85
C ILE A 52 -15.75 -0.93 -19.99
N PHE A 53 -16.83 -0.24 -19.67
CA PHE A 53 -17.59 0.54 -20.63
C PHE A 53 -17.59 2.01 -20.26
N LEU A 54 -17.73 2.82 -21.30
CA LEU A 54 -17.99 4.25 -21.22
C LEU A 54 -19.42 4.49 -21.67
N LEU A 55 -20.21 5.21 -20.89
CA LEU A 55 -21.49 5.74 -21.32
C LEU A 55 -21.29 7.20 -21.75
N ALA A 56 -21.42 7.46 -23.04
CA ALA A 56 -21.40 8.79 -23.63
C ALA A 56 -22.84 9.23 -23.96
N GLY A 57 -23.08 10.54 -23.97
CA GLY A 57 -24.36 11.15 -24.26
C GLY A 57 -24.94 11.93 -23.09
N ASN A 58 -25.83 12.88 -23.41
CA ASN A 58 -26.46 13.74 -22.39
C ASN A 58 -27.96 13.49 -22.26
N THR A 59 -28.54 12.76 -23.21
CA THR A 59 -29.97 12.45 -23.23
C THR A 59 -30.18 10.99 -23.61
N ILE A 60 -31.33 10.46 -23.26
CA ILE A 60 -31.71 9.07 -23.55
C ILE A 60 -31.59 8.74 -25.04
N ALA A 61 -31.83 9.74 -25.91
CA ALA A 61 -31.79 9.56 -27.35
C ALA A 61 -30.37 9.42 -27.92
N ASP A 62 -29.36 9.90 -27.19
CA ASP A 62 -27.96 9.91 -27.62
C ASP A 62 -27.04 9.08 -26.71
N PHE A 63 -27.58 8.33 -25.75
CA PHE A 63 -26.79 7.41 -24.94
C PHE A 63 -26.14 6.34 -25.82
N GLN A 64 -24.81 6.27 -25.73
CA GLN A 64 -24.00 5.27 -26.41
C GLN A 64 -23.07 4.58 -25.43
N VAL A 65 -23.21 3.26 -25.33
CA VAL A 65 -22.30 2.43 -24.56
C VAL A 65 -21.13 2.00 -25.43
N GLN A 66 -19.94 2.42 -25.06
CA GLN A 66 -18.70 2.11 -25.79
C GLN A 66 -17.80 1.25 -24.90
N PRO A 67 -17.36 0.07 -25.36
CA PRO A 67 -16.42 -0.74 -24.60
C PRO A 67 -15.02 -0.08 -24.67
N ILE A 68 -14.44 0.21 -23.50
CA ILE A 68 -13.03 0.61 -23.36
C ILE A 68 -12.15 -0.63 -23.47
N THR A 69 -12.57 -1.71 -22.79
CA THR A 69 -11.89 -3.02 -22.83
C THR A 69 -12.93 -4.12 -22.96
N ARG A 70 -12.50 -5.31 -23.41
CA ARG A 70 -13.40 -6.49 -23.52
C ARG A 70 -12.98 -7.69 -22.67
N ASP A 71 -11.76 -7.69 -22.15
CA ASP A 71 -11.20 -8.83 -21.40
C ASP A 71 -10.61 -8.41 -20.05
N ILE A 72 -10.73 -7.14 -19.69
CA ILE A 72 -10.22 -6.57 -18.45
C ILE A 72 -11.33 -5.80 -17.77
N GLY A 73 -11.58 -6.13 -16.50
CA GLY A 73 -12.53 -5.43 -15.64
C GLY A 73 -12.09 -5.47 -14.19
N ALA A 74 -12.87 -4.90 -13.29
CA ALA A 74 -12.64 -4.92 -11.85
C ALA A 74 -13.27 -6.15 -11.22
N ILE A 75 -12.53 -6.89 -10.39
CA ILE A 75 -13.06 -8.08 -9.71
C ILE A 75 -14.12 -7.72 -8.67
N GLN A 76 -14.04 -6.51 -8.08
CA GLN A 76 -15.00 -5.96 -7.15
C GLN A 76 -14.98 -4.42 -7.23
N GLY A 77 -16.14 -3.77 -7.06
CA GLY A 77 -16.29 -2.32 -7.17
C GLY A 77 -15.51 -1.55 -6.14
N ASP A 78 -15.54 -1.98 -4.89
CA ASP A 78 -14.81 -1.32 -3.78
C ASP A 78 -13.29 -1.26 -3.97
N THR A 79 -12.78 -1.80 -5.07
CA THR A 79 -11.35 -1.72 -5.45
C THR A 79 -11.04 -0.57 -6.40
N VAL A 80 -12.05 0.08 -6.96
CA VAL A 80 -11.88 1.17 -7.92
C VAL A 80 -11.72 2.49 -7.17
N GLN A 81 -10.60 3.18 -7.40
CA GLN A 81 -10.28 4.45 -6.76
C GLN A 81 -9.62 5.42 -7.73
N GLU A 82 -9.88 6.71 -7.56
CA GLU A 82 -9.15 7.75 -8.28
C GLU A 82 -7.79 8.01 -7.61
N VAL A 83 -6.72 7.75 -8.35
CA VAL A 83 -5.33 7.91 -7.90
C VAL A 83 -4.55 8.73 -8.93
N GLY A 84 -4.10 9.91 -8.53
CA GLY A 84 -3.26 10.76 -9.40
C GLY A 84 -3.93 11.21 -10.70
N GLY A 85 -5.27 11.36 -10.70
CA GLY A 85 -6.04 11.75 -11.89
C GLY A 85 -6.29 10.63 -12.89
N ASP A 86 -6.11 9.38 -12.47
CA ASP A 86 -6.49 8.16 -13.19
C ASP A 86 -7.27 7.22 -12.27
N LEU A 87 -7.95 6.23 -12.82
CA LEU A 87 -8.65 5.21 -12.06
C LEU A 87 -7.77 3.97 -11.89
N MET A 88 -7.49 3.62 -10.64
CA MET A 88 -6.84 2.37 -10.27
C MET A 88 -7.88 1.36 -9.81
N PHE A 89 -7.71 0.12 -10.23
CA PHE A 89 -8.61 -0.98 -9.86
C PHE A 89 -7.88 -2.31 -9.78
N LEU A 90 -8.46 -3.27 -9.07
CA LEU A 90 -7.96 -4.64 -8.99
C LEU A 90 -8.64 -5.49 -10.07
N ALA A 91 -7.84 -5.92 -11.05
CA ALA A 91 -8.24 -6.90 -12.06
C ALA A 91 -7.85 -8.33 -11.63
N ALA A 92 -8.27 -9.31 -12.38
CA ALA A 92 -7.97 -10.72 -12.10
C ALA A 92 -6.47 -11.08 -12.13
N ASP A 93 -5.65 -10.25 -12.75
CA ASP A 93 -4.21 -10.44 -12.92
C ASP A 93 -3.34 -9.43 -12.15
N GLY A 94 -3.97 -8.57 -11.35
CA GLY A 94 -3.30 -7.57 -10.52
C GLY A 94 -3.88 -6.17 -10.66
N PHE A 95 -3.13 -5.16 -10.18
CA PHE A 95 -3.56 -3.78 -10.21
C PHE A 95 -3.33 -3.14 -11.57
N ARG A 96 -4.32 -2.39 -12.04
CA ARG A 96 -4.31 -1.70 -13.33
C ARG A 96 -4.75 -0.25 -13.21
N LEU A 97 -4.32 0.57 -14.15
CA LEU A 97 -4.80 1.93 -14.38
C LEU A 97 -5.66 1.95 -15.64
N LEU A 98 -6.75 2.73 -15.61
CA LEU A 98 -7.66 2.83 -16.74
C LEU A 98 -6.94 3.37 -17.98
N SER A 99 -6.17 4.45 -17.86
CA SER A 99 -5.42 5.05 -18.98
C SER A 99 -4.37 4.11 -19.59
N GLY A 100 -3.74 3.28 -18.77
CA GLY A 100 -2.79 2.26 -19.22
C GLY A 100 -3.47 1.14 -20.00
N THR A 101 -4.69 0.79 -19.61
CA THR A 101 -5.50 -0.24 -20.26
C THR A 101 -6.04 0.22 -21.62
N GLU A 102 -6.42 1.49 -21.72
CA GLU A 102 -6.96 2.11 -22.92
C GLU A 102 -5.92 2.26 -24.06
N ARG A 103 -4.66 2.55 -23.69
CA ARG A 103 -3.58 2.84 -24.65
C ARG A 103 -2.96 1.62 -25.32
N ASN A 104 -3.00 0.51 -24.68
CA ASN A 104 -2.11 -0.60 -25.02
C ASN A 104 -2.87 -1.85 -25.43
N ASN A 105 -3.82 -1.96 -26.13
CA ASN A 105 -4.41 -3.23 -26.65
C ASN A 105 -3.58 -4.53 -26.36
N ASP A 106 -2.53 -4.41 -25.52
CA ASP A 106 -1.58 -5.43 -25.11
C ASP A 106 -1.69 -5.65 -23.59
N PHE A 107 -2.26 -6.78 -23.23
CA PHE A 107 -2.64 -7.19 -21.87
C PHE A 107 -1.50 -7.18 -20.83
N GLY A 108 -0.25 -7.15 -21.25
CA GLY A 108 0.90 -7.19 -20.37
C GLY A 108 1.38 -5.82 -19.86
N LEU A 109 1.08 -4.76 -20.58
CA LEU A 109 1.67 -3.43 -20.34
C LEU A 109 0.83 -2.53 -19.42
N GLY A 110 -0.42 -2.89 -19.13
CA GLY A 110 -1.32 -2.13 -18.24
C GLY A 110 -1.27 -2.55 -16.77
N VAL A 111 -0.56 -3.63 -16.40
CA VAL A 111 -0.45 -4.09 -15.01
C VAL A 111 0.64 -3.30 -14.30
N VAL A 112 0.25 -2.42 -13.38
CA VAL A 112 1.19 -1.59 -12.61
C VAL A 112 1.84 -2.36 -11.46
N SER A 113 1.25 -3.46 -11.04
CA SER A 113 1.74 -4.36 -9.98
C SER A 113 2.59 -5.53 -10.48
N LYS A 114 3.16 -5.45 -11.67
CA LYS A 114 3.94 -6.56 -12.25
C LYS A 114 5.12 -6.99 -11.36
N SER A 115 5.71 -6.05 -10.64
CA SER A 115 6.82 -6.35 -9.70
C SER A 115 6.41 -7.18 -8.48
N ILE A 116 5.11 -7.16 -8.12
CA ILE A 116 4.53 -7.90 -6.98
C ILE A 116 3.40 -8.83 -7.44
N GLN A 117 3.46 -9.34 -8.65
CA GLN A 117 2.34 -10.08 -9.23
C GLN A 117 2.01 -11.36 -8.45
N SER A 118 3.00 -12.08 -7.93
CA SER A 118 2.79 -13.26 -7.09
C SER A 118 2.05 -12.94 -5.80
N GLU A 119 2.42 -11.83 -5.16
CA GLU A 119 1.79 -11.33 -3.92
C GLU A 119 0.37 -10.86 -4.20
N ALA A 120 0.15 -10.13 -5.30
CA ALA A 120 -1.19 -9.69 -5.71
C ALA A 120 -2.13 -10.88 -6.00
N LEU A 121 -1.66 -11.89 -6.72
CA LEU A 121 -2.46 -13.10 -6.98
C LEU A 121 -2.72 -13.91 -5.70
N ASN A 122 -1.74 -14.01 -4.79
CA ASN A 122 -1.92 -14.64 -3.49
C ASN A 122 -2.93 -13.88 -2.62
N PHE A 123 -2.90 -12.56 -2.64
CA PHE A 123 -3.86 -11.70 -1.97
C PHE A 123 -5.28 -11.92 -2.50
N ILE A 124 -5.45 -11.93 -3.83
CA ILE A 124 -6.75 -12.21 -4.48
C ILE A 124 -7.27 -13.60 -4.09
N ALA A 125 -6.41 -14.61 -4.08
CA ALA A 125 -6.82 -15.98 -3.78
C ALA A 125 -7.20 -16.22 -2.30
N LYS A 126 -6.72 -15.40 -1.39
CA LYS A 126 -6.95 -15.56 0.06
C LYS A 126 -8.07 -14.69 0.60
N SER A 127 -8.49 -13.68 -0.11
CA SER A 127 -9.52 -12.74 0.35
C SER A 127 -10.89 -13.08 -0.25
N ASP A 128 -11.93 -13.03 0.58
CA ASP A 128 -13.33 -13.23 0.15
C ASP A 128 -13.94 -11.95 -0.42
N SER A 129 -13.52 -10.79 0.11
CA SER A 129 -13.88 -9.47 -0.39
C SER A 129 -12.74 -8.48 -0.19
N PHE A 130 -12.86 -7.31 -0.81
CA PHE A 130 -11.83 -6.29 -0.83
C PHE A 130 -12.45 -4.94 -0.51
N ALA A 131 -11.74 -4.15 0.29
CA ALA A 131 -12.02 -2.74 0.52
C ALA A 131 -10.80 -1.92 0.14
N SER A 132 -10.96 -0.82 -0.57
CA SER A 132 -9.84 0.05 -0.90
C SER A 132 -10.05 1.47 -0.42
N VAL A 133 -8.95 2.17 -0.20
CA VAL A 133 -8.94 3.55 0.23
C VAL A 133 -7.72 4.27 -0.31
N VAL A 134 -7.91 5.55 -0.65
CA VAL A 134 -6.82 6.45 -1.02
C VAL A 134 -6.53 7.36 0.16
N ILE A 135 -5.29 7.36 0.64
CA ILE A 135 -4.78 8.29 1.63
C ILE A 135 -4.03 9.39 0.88
N ARG A 136 -4.70 10.52 0.69
CA ARG A 136 -4.21 11.60 -0.18
C ARG A 136 -3.00 12.29 0.40
N GLY A 137 -2.99 12.50 1.70
CA GLY A 137 -1.87 13.12 2.43
C GLY A 137 -0.55 12.33 2.31
N LYS A 138 -0.62 11.04 2.03
CA LYS A 138 0.54 10.14 1.84
C LYS A 138 0.72 9.68 0.39
N SER A 139 -0.15 10.11 -0.53
CA SER A 139 -0.17 9.64 -1.93
C SER A 139 -0.21 8.11 -2.04
N GLN A 140 -1.02 7.47 -1.19
CA GLN A 140 -1.11 6.02 -1.06
C GLN A 140 -2.48 5.51 -1.51
N TYR A 141 -2.47 4.45 -2.29
CA TYR A 141 -3.61 3.58 -2.49
C TYR A 141 -3.43 2.33 -1.63
N ARG A 142 -4.39 2.01 -0.79
CA ARG A 142 -4.40 0.79 0.03
C ARG A 142 -5.61 -0.04 -0.30
N ILE A 143 -5.38 -1.33 -0.46
CA ILE A 143 -6.43 -2.34 -0.55
C ILE A 143 -6.27 -3.33 0.59
N LEU A 144 -7.35 -3.62 1.25
CA LEU A 144 -7.44 -4.51 2.40
C LEU A 144 -8.34 -5.69 2.03
N GLY A 145 -7.89 -6.88 2.35
CA GLY A 145 -8.68 -8.09 2.15
C GLY A 145 -9.50 -8.40 3.40
N PHE A 146 -10.71 -8.87 3.19
CA PHE A 146 -11.52 -9.46 4.23
C PHE A 146 -11.63 -10.97 4.02
N ASN A 147 -11.47 -11.72 5.11
CA ASN A 147 -11.71 -13.15 5.13
C ASN A 147 -12.14 -13.56 6.54
N GLN A 148 -13.29 -14.22 6.66
CA GLN A 148 -13.85 -14.65 7.95
C GLN A 148 -12.94 -15.59 8.76
N ASN A 149 -12.02 -16.27 8.10
CA ASN A 149 -11.08 -17.20 8.73
C ASN A 149 -9.74 -16.55 9.10
N PHE A 150 -9.52 -15.29 8.76
CA PHE A 150 -8.29 -14.61 9.15
C PHE A 150 -8.37 -14.18 10.62
N THR A 151 -7.32 -14.54 11.34
CA THR A 151 -6.98 -13.83 12.57
C THR A 151 -6.37 -12.49 12.19
N ASP A 152 -6.51 -11.46 13.01
CA ASP A 152 -6.04 -10.10 12.71
C ASP A 152 -4.57 -10.07 12.26
N SER A 153 -3.71 -10.92 12.83
CA SER A 153 -2.30 -11.03 12.45
C SER A 153 -2.04 -11.64 11.06
N ALA A 154 -3.02 -12.35 10.50
CA ALA A 154 -2.92 -12.98 9.18
C ALA A 154 -3.64 -12.19 8.08
N ALA A 155 -4.40 -11.16 8.44
CA ALA A 155 -5.09 -10.30 7.49
C ALA A 155 -4.09 -9.64 6.53
N LEU A 156 -4.39 -9.68 5.25
CA LEU A 156 -3.52 -9.20 4.18
C LEU A 156 -4.08 -7.93 3.56
N GLY A 157 -3.18 -7.04 3.19
CA GLY A 157 -3.46 -5.88 2.37
C GLY A 157 -2.26 -5.56 1.48
N ILE A 158 -2.50 -4.77 0.46
CA ILE A 158 -1.45 -4.26 -0.42
C ILE A 158 -1.53 -2.75 -0.45
N MET A 159 -0.38 -2.11 -0.33
CA MET A 159 -0.24 -0.67 -0.37
C MET A 159 0.59 -0.28 -1.59
N GLY A 160 0.06 0.61 -2.41
CA GLY A 160 0.79 1.26 -3.49
C GLY A 160 1.05 2.72 -3.15
N VAL A 161 2.28 3.16 -3.29
CA VAL A 161 2.69 4.57 -3.12
C VAL A 161 3.11 5.11 -4.46
N GLN A 162 2.46 6.17 -4.92
CA GLN A 162 2.86 6.87 -6.12
C GLN A 162 4.03 7.81 -5.81
N PHE A 163 5.11 7.69 -6.56
CA PHE A 163 6.24 8.61 -6.49
C PHE A 163 6.68 8.98 -7.90
N ALA A 164 7.29 10.15 -8.04
CA ALA A 164 7.72 10.68 -9.32
C ALA A 164 9.25 10.84 -9.33
N PRO A 165 10.02 9.77 -9.61
CA PRO A 165 11.45 9.90 -9.85
C PRO A 165 11.71 10.62 -11.17
N GLN A 166 12.95 11.06 -11.38
CA GLN A 166 13.34 11.60 -12.68
C GLN A 166 13.10 10.54 -13.77
N GLY A 167 12.00 10.68 -14.52
CA GLY A 167 11.64 9.74 -15.59
C GLY A 167 10.17 9.30 -15.65
N GLY A 168 9.32 9.77 -14.76
CA GLY A 168 7.89 9.50 -14.76
C GLY A 168 7.34 8.92 -13.45
N ALA A 169 6.03 8.94 -13.32
CA ALA A 169 5.36 8.38 -12.15
C ALA A 169 5.53 6.85 -12.10
N GLN A 170 5.97 6.35 -10.96
CA GLN A 170 6.11 4.92 -10.67
C GLN A 170 5.34 4.59 -9.40
N MET A 171 4.99 3.31 -9.23
CA MET A 171 4.38 2.79 -8.02
C MET A 171 5.38 1.94 -7.25
N ALA A 172 5.62 2.27 -6.00
CA ALA A 172 6.24 1.37 -5.04
C ALA A 172 5.16 0.61 -4.31
N TRP A 173 5.41 -0.66 -4.04
CA TRP A 173 4.43 -1.56 -3.44
C TRP A 173 4.94 -2.12 -2.12
N GLY A 174 4.03 -2.26 -1.16
CA GLY A 174 4.26 -2.89 0.12
C GLY A 174 3.09 -3.79 0.50
N GLU A 175 3.37 -4.80 1.30
CA GLU A 175 2.35 -5.63 1.94
C GLU A 175 1.98 -4.99 3.28
N THR A 176 0.69 -4.98 3.61
CA THR A 176 0.18 -4.60 4.93
C THR A 176 -0.42 -5.83 5.60
N ARG A 177 -0.29 -5.92 6.92
CA ARG A 177 -0.83 -7.03 7.72
C ARG A 177 -1.51 -6.51 8.97
N GLY A 178 -2.43 -7.30 9.51
CA GLY A 178 -3.10 -7.00 10.77
C GLY A 178 -4.40 -6.21 10.64
N ILE A 179 -4.84 -5.87 9.43
CA ILE A 179 -6.11 -5.16 9.20
C ILE A 179 -7.00 -6.04 8.33
N ASN A 180 -8.06 -6.59 8.92
CA ASN A 180 -9.11 -7.34 8.24
C ASN A 180 -10.29 -6.39 8.04
N ALA A 181 -10.49 -5.87 6.83
CA ALA A 181 -11.47 -4.82 6.56
C ALA A 181 -12.49 -5.25 5.52
N TYR A 182 -13.76 -5.13 5.88
CA TYR A 182 -14.89 -5.35 4.98
C TYR A 182 -15.23 -4.09 4.17
N VAL A 183 -15.03 -2.91 4.76
CA VAL A 183 -15.23 -1.61 4.14
C VAL A 183 -14.16 -0.63 4.61
N ALA A 184 -13.73 0.25 3.73
CA ALA A 184 -12.80 1.34 4.05
C ALA A 184 -13.24 2.62 3.34
N TYR A 185 -13.01 3.77 3.97
CA TYR A 185 -13.41 5.07 3.46
C TYR A 185 -12.44 6.16 3.92
N SER A 186 -12.17 7.13 3.07
CA SER A 186 -11.37 8.31 3.39
C SER A 186 -12.07 9.57 2.94
N GLU A 187 -12.15 10.54 3.84
CA GLU A 187 -12.79 11.85 3.63
C GLU A 187 -12.05 12.92 4.41
N TYR A 188 -12.12 14.17 3.94
CA TYR A 188 -11.63 15.32 4.70
C TYR A 188 -12.72 15.85 5.65
N LEU A 189 -12.40 15.93 6.94
CA LEU A 189 -13.20 16.60 7.94
C LEU A 189 -12.47 17.90 8.34
N GLY A 190 -12.83 19.01 7.71
CA GLY A 190 -12.03 20.23 7.79
C GLY A 190 -10.69 20.07 7.08
N ASP A 191 -9.60 20.30 7.80
CA ASP A 191 -8.23 20.18 7.28
C ASP A 191 -7.61 18.80 7.54
N GLU A 192 -8.31 17.92 8.26
CA GLU A 192 -7.83 16.59 8.63
C GLU A 192 -8.40 15.51 7.69
N GLU A 193 -7.55 14.66 7.14
CA GLU A 193 -7.96 13.47 6.40
C GLU A 193 -8.33 12.36 7.38
N LEU A 194 -9.60 11.97 7.37
CA LEU A 194 -10.14 10.90 8.20
C LEU A 194 -10.19 9.62 7.39
N VAL A 195 -9.43 8.60 7.81
CA VAL A 195 -9.39 7.29 7.18
C VAL A 195 -10.02 6.28 8.13
N LEU A 196 -11.12 5.66 7.69
CA LEU A 196 -11.89 4.71 8.49
C LEU A 196 -11.94 3.35 7.81
N PHE A 197 -12.06 2.30 8.61
CA PHE A 197 -12.43 0.96 8.15
C PHE A 197 -13.34 0.29 9.16
N ALA A 198 -14.05 -0.72 8.71
CA ALA A 198 -14.84 -1.60 9.57
C ALA A 198 -14.74 -3.05 9.07
N ASN A 199 -14.92 -3.96 10.01
CA ASN A 199 -15.02 -5.39 9.76
C ASN A 199 -16.39 -5.91 10.26
N ASP A 200 -16.52 -7.20 10.51
CA ASP A 200 -17.74 -7.85 10.98
C ASP A 200 -17.88 -7.89 12.53
N ASP A 201 -16.98 -7.26 13.27
CA ASP A 201 -17.03 -7.20 14.74
C ASP A 201 -17.99 -6.13 15.29
N GLY A 202 -18.52 -5.26 14.41
CA GLY A 202 -19.46 -4.20 14.74
C GLY A 202 -18.83 -2.88 15.17
N TYR A 203 -17.51 -2.73 15.03
CA TYR A 203 -16.78 -1.49 15.31
C TYR A 203 -16.33 -0.79 14.02
N VAL A 204 -16.18 0.53 14.12
CA VAL A 204 -15.52 1.36 13.11
C VAL A 204 -14.19 1.83 13.68
N TYR A 205 -13.14 1.55 12.97
CA TYR A 205 -11.77 1.88 13.36
C TYR A 205 -11.27 3.07 12.57
N ARG A 206 -10.44 3.88 13.22
CA ARG A 206 -9.71 4.97 12.57
C ARG A 206 -8.29 4.51 12.26
N MET A 207 -7.93 4.52 10.99
CA MET A 207 -6.53 4.34 10.54
C MET A 207 -5.72 5.61 10.75
N GLU A 208 -4.41 5.48 10.66
CA GLU A 208 -3.45 6.59 10.71
C GLU A 208 -3.52 7.41 12.00
N SER A 209 -3.97 6.79 13.09
CA SER A 209 -4.13 7.43 14.39
C SER A 209 -3.54 6.57 15.49
N GLY A 210 -2.58 7.13 16.24
CA GLY A 210 -1.86 6.41 17.29
C GLY A 210 -0.78 5.45 16.76
N ASN A 211 -0.20 4.66 17.68
CA ASN A 211 0.98 3.83 17.43
C ASN A 211 0.71 2.34 17.66
N SER A 212 -0.56 1.92 17.68
CA SER A 212 -0.92 0.53 17.94
C SER A 212 -2.14 0.10 17.14
N PHE A 213 -2.27 -1.20 16.90
CA PHE A 213 -3.51 -1.81 16.42
C PHE A 213 -4.42 -2.10 17.62
N ASP A 214 -5.21 -1.12 18.03
CA ASP A 214 -6.09 -1.18 19.21
C ASP A 214 -5.36 -1.74 20.48
N GLY A 215 -4.17 -1.20 20.74
CA GLY A 215 -3.30 -1.62 21.84
C GLY A 215 -2.34 -2.78 21.52
N ALA A 216 -2.50 -3.46 20.39
CA ALA A 216 -1.54 -4.47 19.94
C ALA A 216 -0.37 -3.86 19.17
N ASN A 217 0.75 -4.57 19.17
CA ASN A 217 1.95 -4.15 18.44
C ASN A 217 1.72 -4.08 16.92
N ILE A 218 2.39 -3.14 16.27
CA ILE A 218 2.43 -3.05 14.80
C ILE A 218 3.72 -3.72 14.31
N PRO A 219 3.65 -4.92 13.69
CA PRO A 219 4.83 -5.55 13.11
C PRO A 219 5.21 -4.87 11.80
N ALA A 220 6.43 -4.41 11.71
CA ALA A 220 7.00 -3.83 10.50
C ALA A 220 8.28 -4.55 10.11
N SER A 221 8.48 -4.81 8.83
CA SER A 221 9.72 -5.39 8.31
C SER A 221 10.07 -4.84 6.95
N TYR A 222 11.35 -4.59 6.74
CA TYR A 222 11.92 -4.22 5.46
C TYR A 222 13.15 -5.06 5.18
N THR A 223 13.20 -5.73 4.04
CA THR A 223 14.35 -6.57 3.65
C THR A 223 14.87 -6.12 2.28
N THR A 224 16.15 -5.79 2.22
CA THR A 224 16.80 -5.50 0.94
C THR A 224 17.03 -6.79 0.14
N PRO A 225 17.06 -6.74 -1.20
CA PRO A 225 17.56 -7.86 -1.97
C PRO A 225 19.05 -8.13 -1.62
N PHE A 226 19.57 -9.29 -1.99
CA PHE A 226 21.00 -9.55 -1.91
C PHE A 226 21.76 -8.67 -2.92
N MET A 227 22.48 -7.70 -2.40
CA MET A 227 23.19 -6.69 -3.19
C MET A 227 24.69 -7.02 -3.26
N PRO A 228 25.31 -6.97 -4.45
CA PRO A 228 26.73 -7.23 -4.63
C PRO A 228 27.62 -6.10 -4.09
N ILE A 229 27.09 -4.92 -3.82
CA ILE A 229 27.83 -3.75 -3.32
C ILE A 229 29.16 -3.60 -4.06
N THR A 230 29.12 -3.14 -5.29
CA THR A 230 30.19 -3.08 -6.30
C THR A 230 30.38 -4.37 -7.10
N ASP A 231 31.56 -4.97 -7.10
CA ASP A 231 31.88 -6.17 -7.89
C ASP A 231 31.40 -7.46 -7.18
N PRO A 232 30.49 -8.25 -7.79
CA PRO A 232 29.99 -9.50 -7.21
C PRO A 232 31.08 -10.60 -7.11
N THR A 233 32.17 -10.47 -7.83
CA THR A 233 33.28 -11.47 -7.81
C THR A 233 34.29 -11.22 -6.70
N THR A 234 34.19 -10.08 -6.01
CA THR A 234 35.12 -9.70 -4.93
C THR A 234 34.43 -9.87 -3.59
N ARG A 235 35.07 -10.58 -2.65
CA ARG A 235 34.59 -10.74 -1.29
C ARG A 235 34.81 -9.44 -0.50
N LYS A 236 33.81 -9.00 0.25
CA LYS A 236 33.85 -7.79 1.09
C LYS A 236 33.78 -8.19 2.55
N ASN A 237 34.54 -7.48 3.38
CA ASN A 237 34.43 -7.54 4.81
C ASN A 237 33.71 -6.25 5.28
N PHE A 238 32.60 -6.43 5.98
CA PHE A 238 31.77 -5.32 6.43
C PHE A 238 32.21 -4.88 7.82
N TYR A 239 32.38 -3.56 8.01
CA TYR A 239 32.88 -3.01 9.28
C TYR A 239 31.80 -2.22 10.00
N LYS A 240 31.06 -1.40 9.26
CA LYS A 240 30.15 -0.44 9.86
C LYS A 240 29.01 -0.10 8.91
N MET A 241 27.86 0.18 9.49
CA MET A 241 26.70 0.76 8.82
C MET A 241 26.32 2.05 9.54
N LYS A 242 26.12 3.12 8.78
CA LYS A 242 25.46 4.33 9.24
C LYS A 242 24.02 4.31 8.77
N LEU A 243 23.10 4.45 9.68
CA LEU A 243 21.68 4.48 9.43
C LEU A 243 21.16 5.89 9.70
N PHE A 244 20.37 6.39 8.76
CA PHE A 244 19.74 7.70 8.86
C PHE A 244 18.27 7.49 9.12
N PHE A 245 17.81 7.91 10.29
CA PHE A 245 16.42 7.79 10.72
C PHE A 245 15.78 9.17 10.83
N ASP A 246 14.48 9.23 10.53
CA ASP A 246 13.61 10.34 10.92
C ASP A 246 12.61 9.82 11.96
N PRO A 247 12.92 9.98 13.27
CA PRO A 247 12.11 9.43 14.35
C PRO A 247 11.07 10.44 14.85
N GLU A 248 9.84 9.99 15.06
CA GLU A 248 8.82 10.75 15.77
C GLU A 248 8.86 10.57 17.30
N GLY A 249 9.62 9.58 17.77
CA GLY A 249 9.83 9.30 19.19
C GLY A 249 10.86 8.20 19.40
N SER A 250 10.94 7.68 20.63
CA SER A 250 11.81 6.54 20.94
C SER A 250 11.31 5.29 20.21
N PHE A 251 12.24 4.53 19.62
CA PHE A 251 11.89 3.29 18.92
C PHE A 251 13.02 2.26 19.03
N ASP A 252 12.64 1.00 18.82
CA ASP A 252 13.56 -0.13 18.74
C ASP A 252 13.43 -0.82 17.37
N VAL A 253 14.59 -1.16 16.78
CA VAL A 253 14.64 -1.91 15.53
C VAL A 253 15.68 -3.01 15.60
N VAL A 254 15.37 -4.18 15.07
CA VAL A 254 16.30 -5.31 14.97
C VAL A 254 16.87 -5.36 13.56
N LEU A 255 18.17 -5.26 13.45
CA LEU A 255 18.92 -5.41 12.20
C LEU A 255 19.46 -6.83 12.09
N SER A 256 19.05 -7.55 11.06
CA SER A 256 19.63 -8.84 10.68
C SER A 256 20.41 -8.69 9.37
N VAL A 257 21.61 -9.24 9.34
CA VAL A 257 22.47 -9.21 8.15
C VAL A 257 22.66 -10.63 7.65
N LYS A 258 22.46 -10.84 6.35
CA LYS A 258 22.65 -12.13 5.69
C LYS A 258 23.65 -11.98 4.56
N TYR A 259 24.58 -12.93 4.50
CA TYR A 259 25.62 -13.00 3.47
C TYR A 259 25.39 -14.19 2.54
N ASP A 260 25.80 -14.01 1.28
CA ASP A 260 25.91 -15.08 0.27
C ASP A 260 24.63 -15.94 0.13
N PHE A 261 23.46 -15.26 0.02
CA PHE A 261 22.14 -15.88 -0.12
C PHE A 261 21.72 -16.78 1.05
N ASP A 262 22.21 -16.48 2.27
CA ASP A 262 21.90 -17.22 3.50
C ASP A 262 22.26 -18.72 3.39
N GLN A 263 23.35 -19.04 2.70
CA GLN A 263 23.78 -20.44 2.52
C GLN A 263 24.23 -21.03 3.85
N LEU A 264 23.88 -22.29 4.09
CA LEU A 264 24.19 -23.02 5.32
C LEU A 264 25.69 -23.12 5.65
N ASN A 265 26.56 -23.03 4.63
CA ASN A 265 28.01 -23.11 4.78
C ASN A 265 28.67 -21.75 5.08
N VAL A 266 27.89 -20.68 5.12
CA VAL A 266 28.37 -19.33 5.43
C VAL A 266 27.92 -18.96 6.84
N VAL A 267 28.88 -18.61 7.69
CA VAL A 267 28.56 -18.14 9.05
C VAL A 267 27.85 -16.80 8.94
N GLN A 268 26.61 -16.77 9.43
CA GLN A 268 25.80 -15.57 9.49
C GLN A 268 26.00 -14.90 10.86
N PRO A 269 26.06 -13.56 10.93
CA PRO A 269 26.10 -12.86 12.22
C PRO A 269 24.75 -12.96 12.94
N ASP A 270 24.80 -12.83 14.25
CA ASP A 270 23.59 -12.62 15.05
C ASP A 270 22.91 -11.30 14.70
N SER A 271 21.60 -11.22 14.95
CA SER A 271 20.85 -9.99 14.82
C SER A 271 21.29 -8.95 15.86
N ILE A 272 21.18 -7.70 15.49
CA ILE A 272 21.64 -6.55 16.27
C ILE A 272 20.43 -5.72 16.68
N GLU A 273 20.26 -5.50 17.98
CA GLU A 273 19.23 -4.58 18.47
C GLU A 273 19.75 -3.15 18.43
N ILE A 274 19.00 -2.27 17.81
CA ILE A 274 19.28 -0.83 17.71
C ILE A 274 18.17 -0.11 18.46
N SER A 275 18.52 0.42 19.63
CA SER A 275 17.60 1.22 20.45
C SER A 275 17.90 2.69 20.28
N ASN A 276 16.91 3.46 19.87
CA ASN A 276 16.98 4.92 19.79
C ASN A 276 16.03 5.52 20.84
N VAL A 277 16.48 5.48 22.07
CA VAL A 277 15.70 5.95 23.22
C VAL A 277 16.03 7.41 23.47
N SER A 278 14.98 8.25 23.50
CA SER A 278 15.11 9.59 24.06
C SER A 278 15.23 9.45 25.58
N PRO A 279 16.35 9.87 26.19
CA PRO A 279 16.40 9.90 27.64
C PRO A 279 15.26 10.78 28.13
N THR A 280 14.64 10.35 29.24
CA THR A 280 13.58 11.12 29.91
C THR A 280 14.13 12.49 30.30
N GLY A 281 13.96 13.45 29.41
CA GLY A 281 14.41 14.81 29.62
C GLY A 281 13.62 15.47 30.73
N ALA A 282 14.30 16.28 31.51
CA ALA A 282 13.68 17.11 32.51
C ALA A 282 12.87 18.22 31.80
N TYR A 283 11.54 18.19 31.92
CA TYR A 283 10.71 19.28 31.44
C TYR A 283 10.85 20.50 32.33
N TYR A 284 11.01 21.67 31.73
CA TYR A 284 11.05 22.93 32.47
C TYR A 284 9.77 23.11 33.28
N GLY A 285 9.92 23.29 34.59
CA GLY A 285 8.78 23.45 35.52
C GLY A 285 8.31 22.19 36.23
N THR A 286 8.77 20.97 35.82
CA THR A 286 8.41 19.71 36.50
C THR A 286 9.61 18.90 36.96
N ALA A 287 10.81 19.23 36.49
CA ALA A 287 12.03 18.54 36.85
C ALA A 287 12.54 18.96 38.24
N LEU A 288 12.89 17.97 39.07
CA LEU A 288 13.56 18.19 40.34
C LEU A 288 15.04 18.57 40.09
N TYR A 289 15.51 19.59 40.82
CA TYR A 289 16.91 20.03 40.73
C TYR A 289 17.88 18.89 41.07
N GLY A 290 18.73 18.54 40.13
CA GLY A 290 19.73 17.47 40.29
C GLY A 290 19.25 16.06 39.87
N GLY A 291 18.00 15.89 39.43
CA GLY A 291 17.42 14.59 39.02
C GLY A 291 17.14 14.43 37.53
N GLY A 292 17.37 15.46 36.74
CA GLY A 292 17.11 15.42 35.29
C GLY A 292 18.38 15.58 34.49
N THR A 293 18.59 14.77 33.49
CA THR A 293 19.54 15.02 32.41
C THR A 293 18.89 15.97 31.40
N PHE A 294 19.68 16.89 30.83
CA PHE A 294 19.22 17.64 29.65
C PHE A 294 18.79 16.62 28.60
N ALA A 295 17.63 16.82 27.96
CA ALA A 295 17.14 15.93 26.93
C ALA A 295 18.22 15.78 25.85
N GLU A 296 18.81 14.60 25.72
CA GLU A 296 19.49 14.23 24.49
C GLU A 296 18.40 14.08 23.42
N ASN A 297 18.57 14.75 22.32
CA ASN A 297 17.67 14.56 21.18
C ASN A 297 17.78 13.12 20.66
N LEU A 298 16.69 12.62 20.12
CA LEU A 298 16.72 11.38 19.34
C LEU A 298 17.83 11.43 18.30
N LYS A 299 18.49 10.30 18.09
CA LYS A 299 19.59 10.23 17.14
C LYS A 299 19.03 10.05 15.73
N TYR A 300 19.27 11.03 14.87
CA TYR A 300 18.99 10.92 13.44
C TYR A 300 20.01 10.06 12.70
N ILE A 301 21.20 9.87 13.26
CA ILE A 301 22.26 9.05 12.68
C ILE A 301 22.71 8.04 13.74
N VAL A 302 22.57 6.76 13.39
CA VAL A 302 23.02 5.64 14.23
C VAL A 302 24.17 4.93 13.52
N ASP A 303 25.29 4.81 14.23
CA ASP A 303 26.47 4.09 13.79
C ASP A 303 26.44 2.66 14.36
N GLN A 304 26.26 1.66 13.48
CA GLN A 304 26.22 0.26 13.87
C GLN A 304 27.42 -0.50 13.34
N GLN A 305 28.17 -1.17 14.21
CA GLN A 305 29.25 -2.05 13.79
C GLN A 305 28.67 -3.32 13.17
N LEU A 306 29.25 -3.74 12.05
CA LEU A 306 28.91 -4.98 11.37
C LEU A 306 30.04 -5.99 11.49
N VAL A 307 29.67 -7.26 11.51
CA VAL A 307 30.61 -8.38 11.55
C VAL A 307 30.29 -9.34 10.40
N GLY A 308 31.32 -9.78 9.71
CA GLY A 308 31.19 -10.81 8.68
C GLY A 308 31.68 -10.36 7.31
N SER A 309 31.63 -11.29 6.38
CA SER A 309 32.10 -11.08 5.03
C SER A 309 31.29 -11.92 4.03
N GLY A 310 31.09 -11.37 2.85
CA GLY A 310 30.37 -12.04 1.77
C GLY A 310 30.65 -11.41 0.40
N PHE A 311 30.22 -12.08 -0.64
CA PHE A 311 30.18 -11.53 -2.00
C PHE A 311 28.97 -10.63 -2.19
N VAL A 312 27.86 -11.01 -1.58
CA VAL A 312 26.59 -10.27 -1.55
C VAL A 312 26.08 -10.17 -0.11
N ALA A 313 25.31 -9.14 0.17
CA ALA A 313 24.70 -8.93 1.48
C ALA A 313 23.23 -8.51 1.34
N SER A 314 22.40 -8.93 2.27
CA SER A 314 21.02 -8.48 2.47
C SER A 314 20.86 -8.02 3.89
N PHE A 315 20.09 -6.94 4.08
CA PHE A 315 19.82 -6.32 5.36
C PHE A 315 18.33 -6.37 5.63
N LYS A 316 17.94 -6.88 6.78
CA LYS A 316 16.55 -6.93 7.23
C LYS A 316 16.40 -6.10 8.48
N PHE A 317 15.45 -5.18 8.45
CA PHE A 317 15.05 -4.34 9.58
C PHE A 317 13.67 -4.79 10.04
N GLU A 318 13.51 -5.04 11.32
CA GLU A 318 12.27 -5.49 11.94
C GLU A 318 11.96 -4.65 13.18
N SER A 319 10.71 -4.24 13.29
CA SER A 319 10.15 -3.64 14.51
C SER A 319 8.82 -4.32 14.82
N ASN A 320 8.53 -4.54 16.09
CA ASN A 320 7.26 -5.11 16.55
C ASN A 320 6.92 -4.50 17.92
N SER A 321 6.46 -3.28 17.89
CA SER A 321 6.21 -2.50 19.11
C SER A 321 5.00 -1.59 18.94
N THR A 322 4.65 -0.90 20.02
CA THR A 322 3.71 0.22 20.06
C THR A 322 4.43 1.56 20.16
N ASP A 323 5.72 1.59 19.84
CA ASP A 323 6.52 2.81 19.87
C ASP A 323 6.11 3.78 18.76
N PRO A 324 6.45 5.06 18.89
CA PRO A 324 6.26 6.04 17.85
C PRO A 324 6.90 5.62 16.52
N PRO A 325 6.33 6.01 15.38
CA PRO A 325 6.85 5.65 14.08
C PRO A 325 8.21 6.29 13.80
N PHE A 326 8.94 5.69 12.89
CA PHE A 326 10.20 6.20 12.36
C PHE A 326 10.29 5.91 10.86
N ALA A 327 11.02 6.75 10.13
CA ALA A 327 11.43 6.46 8.78
C ALA A 327 12.92 6.11 8.72
N LEU A 328 13.29 5.15 7.87
CA LEU A 328 14.69 4.85 7.52
C LEU A 328 14.97 5.46 6.15
N ASP A 329 15.65 6.61 6.14
CA ASP A 329 15.89 7.40 4.93
C ASP A 329 17.05 6.88 4.09
N ALA A 330 18.13 6.48 4.75
CA ALA A 330 19.31 6.02 4.06
C ALA A 330 20.18 5.10 4.93
N MET A 331 20.97 4.28 4.24
CA MET A 331 22.04 3.50 4.84
C MET A 331 23.35 3.68 4.07
N VAL A 332 24.44 3.83 4.81
CA VAL A 332 25.80 3.93 4.25
C VAL A 332 26.65 2.81 4.83
N LEU A 333 27.27 2.02 3.96
CA LEU A 333 28.08 0.86 4.33
C LEU A 333 29.57 1.18 4.23
N GLU A 334 30.32 0.86 5.28
CA GLU A 334 31.78 0.87 5.28
C GLU A 334 32.29 -0.59 5.18
N TYR A 335 33.05 -0.88 4.15
CA TYR A 335 33.57 -2.21 3.89
C TYR A 335 34.96 -2.19 3.28
N GLY A 336 35.71 -3.27 3.46
CA GLY A 336 36.98 -3.52 2.78
C GLY A 336 36.87 -4.61 1.73
N GLN A 337 37.56 -4.45 0.63
CA GLN A 337 37.62 -5.47 -0.42
C GLN A 337 38.79 -6.43 -0.16
N TYR A 338 38.51 -7.70 -0.14
CA TYR A 338 39.51 -8.78 -0.13
C TYR A 338 39.57 -9.43 -1.49
N GLY A 339 40.81 -9.74 -1.94
CA GLY A 339 41.10 -10.17 -3.29
C GLY A 339 40.18 -11.24 -3.87
N ARG A 340 40.19 -11.30 -5.19
CA ARG A 340 39.47 -12.31 -5.96
C ARG A 340 39.93 -13.74 -5.57
N ARG A 341 38.96 -14.60 -5.32
CA ARG A 341 39.17 -16.05 -5.42
C ARG A 341 38.58 -16.56 -6.70
#